data_f96c45a5e8f2fd30f80ac1d1451b7f10
#
_entry.id   f96c45a5e8f2fd30f80ac1d1451b7f10
#
_cell.length_a   1.000
_cell.length_b   1.000
_cell.length_c   1.000
_cell.angle_alpha   90.00
_cell.angle_beta   90.00
_cell.angle_gamma   90.00
#
_symmetry.space_group_name_H-M   'P 1'
#
loop_
_entity.id
_entity.type
_entity.pdbx_description
1 polymer ?
#
loop_
_entity_poly.entity_id
_entity_poly.type
_entity_poly.pdbx_seq_one_letter_code
_entity_poly.pdbx_strand_id
1 'polypeptide(L)' 'MSRSLSEVAYEEGFNKGRYSGEYSSIYQNKRMMKILEKCSSDTFTKIASSYERGVSEGVMAFSDKLDI' A
#
# COMPACT_ATOMS: atom_id res chain seq x y z
N MET A 1 -18.85 2.10 9.99
CA MET A 1 -17.82 3.12 10.03
C MET A 1 -16.95 3.06 8.78
N SER A 2 -16.72 4.20 8.19
CA SER A 2 -15.88 4.24 7.01
C SER A 2 -14.41 4.33 7.42
N ARG A 3 -13.56 3.64 6.69
CA ARG A 3 -12.13 3.68 6.91
C ARG A 3 -11.53 4.82 6.10
N SER A 4 -10.48 5.43 6.60
CA SER A 4 -9.81 6.49 5.85
C SER A 4 -9.10 5.89 4.64
N LEU A 5 -8.87 6.73 3.63
CA LEU A 5 -8.13 6.28 2.44
C LEU A 5 -6.70 5.86 2.79
N SER A 6 -6.11 6.50 3.80
CA SER A 6 -4.77 6.13 4.25
C SER A 6 -4.75 4.71 4.82
N GLU A 7 -5.77 4.35 5.59
CA GLU A 7 -5.87 3.00 6.13
C GLU A 7 -6.07 1.97 5.01
N VAL A 8 -6.94 2.28 4.06
CA VAL A 8 -7.18 1.41 2.92
C VAL A 8 -5.89 1.21 2.13
N ALA A 9 -5.16 2.30 1.89
CA ALA A 9 -3.91 2.25 1.14
C ALA A 9 -2.87 1.40 1.88
N TYR A 10 -2.75 1.60 3.20
CA TYR A 10 -1.82 0.83 4.00
C TYR A 10 -2.11 -0.66 3.90
N GLU A 11 -3.38 -1.05 4.07
CA GLU A 11 -3.77 -2.46 3.99
C GLU A 11 -3.53 -3.05 2.62
N GLU A 12 -3.87 -2.29 1.57
CA GLU A 12 -3.62 -2.75 0.20
C GLU A 12 -2.13 -2.99 0.00
N GLY A 13 -1.30 -2.05 0.45
CA GLY A 13 0.15 -2.19 0.36
C GLY A 13 0.67 -3.37 1.17
N PHE A 14 0.20 -3.48 2.41
CA PHE A 14 0.62 -4.56 3.29
C PHE A 14 0.28 -5.93 2.70
N ASN A 15 -0.95 -6.08 2.21
CA ASN A 15 -1.37 -7.34 1.61
C ASN A 15 -0.55 -7.67 0.36
N LYS A 16 -0.27 -6.66 -0.45
CA LYS A 16 0.53 -6.84 -1.67
C LYS A 16 1.95 -7.29 -1.32
N GLY A 17 2.59 -6.59 -0.39
CA GLY A 17 3.95 -6.92 0.02
C GLY A 17 4.04 -8.28 0.69
N ARG A 18 3.08 -8.60 1.54
CA ARG A 18 3.04 -9.88 2.24
C ARG A 18 2.79 -11.04 1.27
N TYR A 19 2.00 -10.79 0.25
CA TYR A 19 1.65 -11.84 -0.72
C TYR A 19 2.80 -12.11 -1.69
N SER A 20 3.36 -11.06 -2.28
CA SER A 20 4.37 -11.20 -3.33
C SER A 20 5.81 -11.19 -2.81
N GLY A 21 6.04 -10.59 -1.65
CA GLY A 21 7.39 -10.43 -1.12
C GLY A 21 8.20 -9.41 -1.90
N GLU A 22 7.57 -8.62 -2.76
CA GLU A 22 8.25 -7.66 -3.61
C GLU A 22 7.69 -6.26 -3.40
N TYR A 23 8.56 -5.27 -3.50
CA TYR A 23 8.14 -3.88 -3.47
C TYR A 23 7.40 -3.52 -4.75
N SER A 24 6.33 -2.77 -4.60
CA SER A 24 5.62 -2.23 -5.75
C SER A 24 5.19 -0.82 -5.43
N SER A 25 5.13 0.02 -6.46
CA SER A 25 4.71 1.39 -6.29
C SER A 25 3.19 1.47 -6.38
N ILE A 26 2.60 2.51 -5.76
CA ILE A 26 1.16 2.73 -5.84
C ILE A 26 0.72 2.93 -7.29
N TYR A 27 1.62 3.42 -8.15
CA TYR A 27 1.33 3.63 -9.56
C TYR A 27 1.06 2.32 -10.30
N GLN A 28 1.52 1.21 -9.75
CA GLN A 28 1.30 -0.10 -10.34
C GLN A 28 -0.01 -0.73 -9.86
N ASN A 29 -0.67 -0.11 -8.90
CA ASN A 29 -1.94 -0.58 -8.37
C ASN A 29 -3.08 0.17 -9.03
N LYS A 30 -3.68 -0.44 -10.04
CA LYS A 30 -4.73 0.19 -10.84
C LYS A 30 -5.93 0.58 -10.00
N ARG A 31 -6.29 -0.24 -9.02
CA ARG A 31 -7.42 0.04 -8.13
C ARG A 31 -7.18 1.30 -7.31
N MET A 32 -5.99 1.41 -6.70
CA MET A 32 -5.65 2.59 -5.90
C MET A 32 -5.54 3.83 -6.78
N MET A 33 -4.95 3.69 -7.96
CA MET A 33 -4.84 4.83 -8.86
C MET A 33 -6.20 5.35 -9.28
N LYS A 34 -7.16 4.46 -9.50
CA LYS A 34 -8.51 4.86 -9.86
C LYS A 34 -9.20 5.59 -8.70
N ILE A 35 -9.03 5.08 -7.48
CA ILE A 35 -9.60 5.71 -6.29
C ILE A 35 -9.04 7.12 -6.10
N LEU A 36 -7.75 7.30 -6.40
CA LEU A 36 -7.05 8.54 -6.11
C LEU A 36 -7.03 9.54 -7.26
N GLU A 37 -7.64 9.22 -8.39
CA GLU A 37 -7.55 10.09 -9.57
C GLU A 37 -8.15 11.47 -9.36
N LYS A 38 -9.07 11.62 -8.40
CA LYS A 38 -9.71 12.90 -8.09
C LYS A 38 -9.10 13.59 -6.87
N CYS A 39 -8.05 13.03 -6.30
CA CYS A 39 -7.43 13.61 -5.12
C CYS A 39 -6.44 14.71 -5.49
N SER A 40 -6.27 15.68 -4.58
CA SER A 40 -5.24 16.70 -4.75
C SER A 40 -3.86 16.07 -4.61
N SER A 41 -2.83 16.80 -5.08
CA SER A 41 -1.45 16.32 -4.98
C SER A 41 -1.03 16.02 -3.55
N ASP A 42 -1.41 16.90 -2.62
CA ASP A 42 -1.07 16.72 -1.21
C ASP A 42 -1.71 15.46 -0.65
N THR A 43 -2.98 15.27 -0.93
CA THR A 43 -3.71 14.09 -0.48
C THR A 43 -3.12 12.83 -1.10
N PHE A 44 -2.84 12.86 -2.40
CA PHE A 44 -2.23 11.74 -3.10
C PHE A 44 -0.90 11.34 -2.46
N THR A 45 -0.05 12.34 -2.16
CA THR A 45 1.26 12.08 -1.56
C THR A 45 1.14 11.38 -0.21
N LYS A 46 0.21 11.83 0.63
CA LYS A 46 -0.01 11.22 1.93
C LYS A 46 -0.48 9.77 1.82
N ILE A 47 -1.41 9.54 0.91
CA ILE A 47 -1.97 8.20 0.73
C ILE A 47 -0.93 7.28 0.09
N ALA A 48 -0.15 7.79 -0.85
CA ALA A 48 0.93 7.02 -1.47
C ALA A 48 1.98 6.61 -0.43
N SER A 49 2.30 7.51 0.51
CA SER A 49 3.23 7.19 1.59
C SER A 49 2.71 6.06 2.46
N SER A 50 1.41 6.08 2.78
CA SER A 50 0.78 5.00 3.55
C SER A 50 0.85 3.68 2.81
N TYR A 51 0.62 3.70 1.51
CA TYR A 51 0.70 2.51 0.67
C TYR A 51 2.11 1.93 0.68
N GLU A 52 3.11 2.78 0.45
CA GLU A 52 4.50 2.35 0.41
C GLU A 52 4.95 1.78 1.76
N ARG A 53 4.52 2.40 2.84
CA ARG A 53 4.80 1.90 4.17
C ARG A 53 4.18 0.51 4.36
N GLY A 54 2.94 0.34 3.92
CA GLY A 54 2.28 -0.95 3.98
C GLY A 54 3.03 -2.00 3.21
N VAL A 55 3.46 -1.69 1.99
CA VAL A 55 4.22 -2.61 1.15
C VAL A 55 5.52 -3.01 1.85
N SER A 56 6.23 -2.03 2.41
CA SER A 56 7.49 -2.28 3.10
C SER A 56 7.29 -3.25 4.27
N GLU A 57 6.29 -2.98 5.10
CA GLU A 57 6.00 -3.85 6.25
C GLU A 57 5.50 -5.22 5.81
N GLY A 58 4.74 -5.26 4.72
CA GLY A 58 4.27 -6.52 4.16
C GLY A 58 5.43 -7.37 3.65
N VAL A 59 6.38 -6.76 2.96
CA VAL A 59 7.57 -7.46 2.48
C VAL A 59 8.38 -8.02 3.66
N MET A 60 8.50 -7.24 4.73
CA MET A 60 9.18 -7.71 5.93
C MET A 60 8.47 -8.91 6.54
N ALA A 61 7.15 -8.88 6.58
CA ALA A 61 6.36 -9.99 7.10
C ALA A 61 6.55 -11.25 6.22
N PHE A 62 6.67 -11.07 4.92
CA PHE A 62 6.93 -12.15 3.98
C PHE A 62 8.31 -12.78 4.27
N SER A 63 9.32 -11.93 4.46
CA SER A 63 10.68 -12.40 4.76
C SER A 63 10.75 -13.15 6.08
N ASP A 64 10.08 -12.64 7.11
CA ASP A 64 10.04 -13.31 8.41
C ASP A 64 9.45 -14.70 8.29
N LYS A 65 8.43 -14.84 7.45
CA LYS A 65 7.78 -16.12 7.24
C LYS A 65 8.69 -17.12 6.55
N LEU A 66 9.59 -16.64 5.70
CA LEU A 66 10.54 -17.50 4.99
C LEU A 66 11.71 -17.95 5.87
N ASP A 67 11.98 -17.21 6.93
CA ASP A 67 13.11 -17.50 7.82
C ASP A 67 12.84 -18.65 8.81
N ILE A 68 11.68 -19.20 8.76
CA ILE A 68 11.32 -20.36 9.61
C ILE A 68 11.84 -21.69 9.01
#